data_168d8e4948126a6a9e39f7b4ccc56151
#
_entry.id   168d8e4948126a6a9e39f7b4ccc56151
#
_cell.length_a   1.000
_cell.length_b   1.000
_cell.length_c   1.000
_cell.angle_alpha   90.00
_cell.angle_beta   90.00
_cell.angle_gamma   90.00
#
_symmetry.space_group_name_H-M   'P 1'
#
loop_
_entity.id
_entity.type
_entity.pdbx_description
1 polymer ?
#
loop_
_entity_poly.entity_id
_entity_poly.type
_entity_poly.pdbx_seq_one_letter_code
_entity_poly.pdbx_strand_id
1 'polypeptide(L)'
;MAEFIYQMYQARKAHGDKVILDDVTLSFYPGAKIGVVGPNGMGKSTLLKIMAGIEEVSNGDARLTPGYTVGILQQEPPLDDDKTVIENVRMAFGDMIAKVDRFNKIGEEMCDPDCDMDALMAEMGKLQDEIDAADGWDIDSKLGQAMDALQLPDSDMPVNVLSGGERRRVALCKLLLEAPDLLLLDEPTNHLDAESILWLEHFLHNYQGAVLAVTHDRYFLDNVAEWICEVDRGHLYPYKGNYSTYLETKAARIEAQGNRDAKLAKRMEAELEWVRSSPKARQAKNKARLARYEEMEAEARASQKLDWTDIRIPVGPRLGNKVLEAHHLHKEFDGRVLIDDLSFTLPRNGIVGVIGPNGVGKTTLFKTIVGLEPLTSGELEVGETVKISYVDQNREGIDPDKNLWEVVSDGLDHMMVGETEVPSRAYVASFGFKGQDQQKRAGVLSGGERNRLNLALTLKQGGNLLLLDEPTNDLDVETLSSLEAALLEFPGCSVVISHDRMFLDRVATHILAWEGTDENPGNWYWFGGNFEAYQANRIERLGEDAAQPHRIHRKLTRD
;
A
#
# COMPACT_ATOMS: atom_id res chain seq x y z
N MET A 1 28.67 -12.72 19.59
CA MET A 1 27.29 -13.21 19.43
C MET A 1 26.60 -12.20 18.53
N ALA A 2 25.86 -12.62 17.52
CA ALA A 2 25.09 -11.66 16.71
C ALA A 2 24.07 -10.97 17.62
N GLU A 3 24.18 -9.66 17.75
CA GLU A 3 23.28 -8.86 18.58
C GLU A 3 22.03 -8.59 17.75
N PHE A 4 20.86 -9.05 18.22
CA PHE A 4 19.58 -8.81 17.55
C PHE A 4 19.04 -7.45 17.98
N ILE A 5 18.46 -6.71 17.06
CA ILE A 5 17.82 -5.42 17.37
C ILE A 5 16.48 -5.63 18.09
N TYR A 6 15.71 -6.64 17.66
CA TYR A 6 14.41 -6.98 18.25
C TYR A 6 14.24 -8.50 18.37
N GLN A 7 13.61 -8.96 19.44
CA GLN A 7 13.38 -10.38 19.69
C GLN A 7 11.93 -10.63 20.13
N MET A 8 11.33 -11.67 19.56
CA MET A 8 10.06 -12.23 19.99
C MET A 8 10.28 -13.69 20.39
N TYR A 9 9.77 -14.07 21.56
CA TYR A 9 9.87 -15.43 22.06
C TYR A 9 8.51 -15.93 22.50
N GLN A 10 7.99 -16.97 21.82
CA GLN A 10 6.67 -17.54 22.05
C GLN A 10 5.57 -16.48 22.22
N ALA A 11 5.68 -15.41 21.43
CA ALA A 11 4.80 -14.28 21.52
C ALA A 11 3.40 -14.64 21.02
N ARG A 12 2.40 -14.37 21.85
CA ARG A 12 0.98 -14.57 21.52
C ARG A 12 0.21 -13.29 21.77
N LYS A 13 -0.66 -12.94 20.84
CA LYS A 13 -1.58 -11.80 20.95
C LYS A 13 -2.99 -12.23 20.57
N ALA A 14 -3.96 -11.93 21.43
CA ALA A 14 -5.38 -12.13 21.16
C ALA A 14 -6.19 -10.90 21.50
N HIS A 15 -7.21 -10.61 20.71
CA HIS A 15 -8.23 -9.61 20.99
C HIS A 15 -9.57 -10.35 21.22
N GLY A 16 -9.98 -10.49 22.48
CA GLY A 16 -11.08 -11.36 22.86
C GLY A 16 -10.80 -12.79 22.42
N ASP A 17 -11.72 -13.38 21.66
CA ASP A 17 -11.60 -14.75 21.15
C ASP A 17 -10.76 -14.88 19.87
N LYS A 18 -10.40 -13.74 19.23
CA LYS A 18 -9.62 -13.74 18.00
C LYS A 18 -8.13 -13.75 18.30
N VAL A 19 -7.45 -14.85 17.96
CA VAL A 19 -5.99 -14.94 18.02
C VAL A 19 -5.39 -14.22 16.81
N ILE A 20 -4.49 -13.29 17.07
CA ILE A 20 -3.79 -12.46 16.07
C ILE A 20 -2.39 -13.01 15.80
N LEU A 21 -1.65 -13.32 16.87
CA LEU A 21 -0.33 -13.97 16.81
C LEU A 21 -0.37 -15.19 17.73
N ASP A 22 0.20 -16.30 17.29
CA ASP A 22 0.22 -17.57 18.03
C ASP A 22 1.61 -18.21 17.99
N ASP A 23 2.24 -18.32 19.15
CA ASP A 23 3.57 -18.93 19.36
C ASP A 23 4.66 -18.41 18.41
N VAL A 24 4.75 -17.10 18.26
CA VAL A 24 5.73 -16.47 17.35
C VAL A 24 7.10 -16.37 18.03
N THR A 25 8.12 -16.98 17.42
CA THR A 25 9.52 -16.84 17.85
C THR A 25 10.35 -16.38 16.67
N LEU A 26 10.78 -15.12 16.70
CA LEU A 26 11.59 -14.47 15.66
C LEU A 26 12.60 -13.51 16.25
N SER A 27 13.73 -13.35 15.57
CA SER A 27 14.76 -12.38 15.91
C SER A 27 15.15 -11.57 14.68
N PHE A 28 15.28 -10.28 14.84
CA PHE A 28 15.57 -9.34 13.78
C PHE A 28 16.99 -8.80 13.92
N TYR A 29 17.73 -8.77 12.82
CA TYR A 29 19.09 -8.27 12.78
C TYR A 29 19.12 -6.75 12.56
N PRO A 30 20.12 -6.03 13.12
CA PRO A 30 20.36 -4.64 12.76
C PRO A 30 20.58 -4.50 11.26
N GLY A 31 20.06 -3.44 10.66
CA GLY A 31 20.19 -3.16 9.23
C GLY A 31 19.33 -4.02 8.29
N ALA A 32 18.60 -5.04 8.79
CA ALA A 32 17.77 -5.90 7.95
C ALA A 32 16.62 -5.15 7.31
N LYS A 33 16.34 -5.42 6.02
CA LYS A 33 15.21 -4.88 5.28
C LYS A 33 14.16 -5.96 5.11
N ILE A 34 13.01 -5.80 5.78
CA ILE A 34 11.99 -6.84 5.89
C ILE A 34 10.66 -6.32 5.40
N GLY A 35 10.10 -6.97 4.36
CA GLY A 35 8.75 -6.75 3.91
C GLY A 35 7.77 -7.69 4.63
N VAL A 36 6.66 -7.16 5.14
CA VAL A 36 5.61 -7.96 5.78
C VAL A 36 4.42 -8.06 4.86
N VAL A 37 4.05 -9.27 4.51
CA VAL A 37 2.94 -9.57 3.60
C VAL A 37 1.90 -10.48 4.27
N GLY A 38 0.69 -10.49 3.76
CA GLY A 38 -0.39 -11.35 4.24
C GLY A 38 -1.76 -10.70 4.04
N PRO A 39 -2.86 -11.48 4.16
CA PRO A 39 -4.21 -10.99 3.98
C PRO A 39 -4.57 -9.86 4.95
N ASN A 40 -5.53 -9.01 4.56
CA ASN A 40 -6.02 -7.94 5.41
C ASN A 40 -6.73 -8.50 6.66
N GLY A 41 -6.54 -7.81 7.79
CA GLY A 41 -7.11 -8.23 9.08
C GLY A 41 -6.40 -9.39 9.77
N MET A 42 -5.25 -9.86 9.25
CA MET A 42 -4.43 -10.93 9.85
C MET A 42 -3.41 -10.44 10.89
N GLY A 43 -3.44 -9.16 11.26
CA GLY A 43 -2.64 -8.66 12.38
C GLY A 43 -1.31 -8.01 11.99
N LYS A 44 -1.07 -7.66 10.73
CA LYS A 44 0.15 -6.97 10.27
C LYS A 44 0.41 -5.67 11.07
N SER A 45 -0.58 -4.79 11.15
CA SER A 45 -0.47 -3.54 11.92
C SER A 45 -0.35 -3.78 13.43
N THR A 46 -0.97 -4.85 13.96
CA THR A 46 -0.81 -5.26 15.37
C THR A 46 0.63 -5.70 15.64
N LEU A 47 1.26 -6.43 14.72
CA LEU A 47 2.67 -6.79 14.81
C LEU A 47 3.55 -5.53 14.93
N LEU A 48 3.35 -4.53 14.06
CA LEU A 48 4.09 -3.27 14.12
C LEU A 48 3.86 -2.54 15.46
N LYS A 49 2.61 -2.48 15.96
CA LYS A 49 2.30 -1.84 17.24
C LYS A 49 2.96 -2.55 18.42
N ILE A 50 3.04 -3.88 18.41
CA ILE A 50 3.78 -4.66 19.42
C ILE A 50 5.27 -4.32 19.35
N MET A 51 5.85 -4.28 18.15
CA MET A 51 7.27 -3.97 17.97
C MET A 51 7.61 -2.53 18.35
N ALA A 52 6.67 -1.60 18.20
CA ALA A 52 6.78 -0.21 18.65
C ALA A 52 6.56 -0.03 20.17
N GLY A 53 6.16 -1.09 20.89
CA GLY A 53 5.84 -1.00 22.32
C GLY A 53 4.50 -0.29 22.62
N ILE A 54 3.65 -0.08 21.61
CA ILE A 54 2.32 0.53 21.76
C ILE A 54 1.31 -0.51 22.30
N GLU A 55 1.46 -1.76 21.87
CA GLU A 55 0.65 -2.88 22.35
C GLU A 55 1.54 -3.95 22.97
N GLU A 56 1.07 -4.54 24.08
CA GLU A 56 1.74 -5.66 24.72
C GLU A 56 1.25 -7.01 24.16
N VAL A 57 2.11 -8.02 24.18
CA VAL A 57 1.74 -9.41 23.90
C VAL A 57 0.85 -9.96 25.03
N SER A 58 -0.08 -10.85 24.70
CA SER A 58 -0.92 -11.50 25.70
C SER A 58 -0.17 -12.61 26.47
N ASN A 59 0.83 -13.22 25.85
CA ASN A 59 1.73 -14.22 26.44
C ASN A 59 3.04 -14.24 25.66
N GLY A 60 4.12 -14.75 26.29
CA GLY A 60 5.46 -14.74 25.70
C GLY A 60 6.20 -13.44 25.96
N ASP A 61 7.23 -13.17 25.18
CA ASP A 61 8.07 -11.98 25.30
C ASP A 61 8.30 -11.34 23.91
N ALA A 62 8.30 -10.00 23.90
CA ALA A 62 8.57 -9.22 22.69
C ALA A 62 9.28 -7.93 23.11
N ARG A 63 10.55 -7.77 22.74
CA ARG A 63 11.36 -6.67 23.27
C ARG A 63 12.36 -6.12 22.27
N LEU A 64 12.51 -4.81 22.30
CA LEU A 64 13.64 -4.10 21.68
C LEU A 64 14.89 -4.27 22.56
N THR A 65 16.03 -4.49 21.94
CA THR A 65 17.31 -4.57 22.67
C THR A 65 17.66 -3.21 23.26
N PRO A 66 18.04 -3.13 24.55
CA PRO A 66 18.40 -1.85 25.17
C PRO A 66 19.49 -1.11 24.40
N GLY A 67 19.31 0.19 24.23
CA GLY A 67 20.24 1.08 23.50
C GLY A 67 19.86 1.34 22.05
N TYR A 68 18.89 0.62 21.48
CA TYR A 68 18.30 0.91 20.17
C TYR A 68 17.04 1.75 20.29
N THR A 69 16.78 2.54 19.26
CA THR A 69 15.59 3.37 19.10
C THR A 69 14.61 2.76 18.11
N VAL A 70 13.31 2.98 18.31
CA VAL A 70 12.26 2.53 17.39
C VAL A 70 11.35 3.67 17.01
N GLY A 71 11.00 3.77 15.73
CA GLY A 71 10.03 4.71 15.21
C GLY A 71 8.98 4.00 14.35
N ILE A 72 7.75 4.47 14.39
CA ILE A 72 6.62 3.86 13.67
C ILE A 72 5.81 4.89 12.90
N LEU A 73 5.55 4.60 11.62
CA LEU A 73 4.52 5.28 10.84
C LEU A 73 3.18 4.58 11.05
N GLN A 74 2.27 5.24 11.77
CA GLN A 74 0.90 4.76 11.96
C GLN A 74 -0.03 5.24 10.84
N GLN A 75 -1.20 4.62 10.71
CA GLN A 75 -2.23 5.07 9.75
C GLN A 75 -2.71 6.50 10.06
N GLU A 76 -2.87 6.82 11.34
CA GLU A 76 -3.16 8.17 11.83
C GLU A 76 -1.97 8.62 12.70
N PRO A 77 -0.96 9.26 12.10
CA PRO A 77 0.25 9.62 12.82
C PRO A 77 0.00 10.81 13.75
N PRO A 78 0.57 10.80 14.95
CA PRO A 78 0.50 11.94 15.85
C PRO A 78 1.38 13.08 15.33
N LEU A 79 0.76 14.18 14.95
CA LEU A 79 1.41 15.45 14.63
C LEU A 79 0.90 16.52 15.61
N ASP A 80 1.69 17.55 15.81
CA ASP A 80 1.30 18.69 16.63
C ASP A 80 0.39 19.62 15.81
N ASP A 81 -0.91 19.60 16.12
CA ASP A 81 -1.93 20.35 15.38
C ASP A 81 -1.81 21.88 15.53
N ASP A 82 -1.08 22.36 16.54
CA ASP A 82 -0.85 23.78 16.78
C ASP A 82 0.34 24.34 15.98
N LYS A 83 1.06 23.48 15.25
CA LYS A 83 2.26 23.82 14.48
C LYS A 83 2.05 23.73 12.99
N THR A 84 2.94 24.39 12.25
CA THR A 84 3.02 24.31 10.79
C THR A 84 3.69 23.03 10.33
N VAL A 85 3.66 22.78 9.01
CA VAL A 85 4.31 21.62 8.37
C VAL A 85 5.80 21.62 8.70
N ILE A 86 6.50 22.73 8.47
CA ILE A 86 7.95 22.83 8.69
C ILE A 86 8.32 22.66 10.17
N GLU A 87 7.54 23.24 11.08
CA GLU A 87 7.78 23.10 12.52
C GLU A 87 7.64 21.65 12.99
N ASN A 88 6.65 20.91 12.47
CA ASN A 88 6.50 19.48 12.77
C ASN A 88 7.68 18.66 12.24
N VAL A 89 8.13 18.92 11.01
CA VAL A 89 9.25 18.18 10.42
C VAL A 89 10.58 18.52 11.12
N ARG A 90 10.78 19.79 11.50
CA ARG A 90 11.96 20.22 12.27
C ARG A 90 12.10 19.57 13.62
N MET A 91 11.00 19.10 14.23
CA MET A 91 11.06 18.35 15.48
C MET A 91 11.90 17.07 15.39
N ALA A 92 12.07 16.49 14.19
CA ALA A 92 12.96 15.36 13.95
C ALA A 92 14.41 15.64 14.34
N PHE A 93 14.84 16.88 14.25
CA PHE A 93 16.19 17.32 14.58
C PHE A 93 16.29 18.07 15.90
N GLY A 94 15.28 17.95 16.78
CA GLY A 94 15.18 18.78 17.98
C GLY A 94 16.45 18.80 18.84
N ASP A 95 17.04 17.63 19.11
CA ASP A 95 18.30 17.54 19.86
C ASP A 95 19.48 18.16 19.10
N MET A 96 19.54 18.00 17.78
CA MET A 96 20.62 18.53 16.96
C MET A 96 20.50 20.03 16.81
N ILE A 97 19.29 20.54 16.59
CA ILE A 97 19.03 22.00 16.57
C ILE A 97 19.45 22.64 17.88
N ALA A 98 19.06 22.04 19.03
CA ALA A 98 19.46 22.53 20.35
C ALA A 98 20.99 22.58 20.52
N LYS A 99 21.73 21.59 19.97
CA LYS A 99 23.20 21.57 19.98
C LYS A 99 23.78 22.68 19.11
N VAL A 100 23.25 22.88 17.90
CA VAL A 100 23.68 23.96 16.98
C VAL A 100 23.39 25.33 17.59
N ASP A 101 22.21 25.52 18.16
CA ASP A 101 21.84 26.76 18.85
C ASP A 101 22.77 27.01 20.06
N ARG A 102 23.08 25.97 20.84
CA ARG A 102 24.02 26.08 21.97
C ARG A 102 25.43 26.42 21.49
N PHE A 103 25.89 25.80 20.40
CA PHE A 103 27.19 26.11 19.76
C PHE A 103 27.27 27.59 19.35
N ASN A 104 26.23 28.11 18.67
CA ASN A 104 26.17 29.50 18.25
C ASN A 104 26.15 30.45 19.46
N LYS A 105 25.38 30.12 20.50
CA LYS A 105 25.26 30.91 21.73
C LYS A 105 26.57 30.97 22.51
N ILE A 106 27.35 29.87 22.53
CA ILE A 106 28.71 29.88 23.12
C ILE A 106 29.59 30.89 22.41
N GLY A 107 29.50 31.00 21.06
CA GLY A 107 30.21 32.02 20.28
C GLY A 107 29.88 33.45 20.71
N GLU A 108 28.61 33.72 21.05
CA GLU A 108 28.16 34.99 21.61
C GLU A 108 28.66 35.21 23.05
N GLU A 109 28.58 34.18 23.92
CA GLU A 109 29.03 34.21 25.30
C GLU A 109 30.55 34.43 25.41
N MET A 110 31.36 33.95 24.46
CA MET A 110 32.80 34.21 24.38
C MET A 110 33.19 35.68 24.12
N CYS A 111 32.22 36.49 23.71
CA CYS A 111 32.44 37.93 23.55
C CYS A 111 32.37 38.72 24.88
N ASP A 112 31.93 38.07 25.98
CA ASP A 112 31.89 38.67 27.30
C ASP A 112 33.27 38.63 27.94
N PRO A 113 33.84 39.79 28.37
CA PRO A 113 35.16 39.84 29.00
C PRO A 113 35.30 39.05 30.30
N ASP A 114 34.18 38.75 30.99
CA ASP A 114 34.16 38.04 32.25
C ASP A 114 33.84 36.55 32.11
N CYS A 115 33.81 35.99 30.87
CA CYS A 115 33.50 34.59 30.59
C CYS A 115 34.65 33.65 30.95
N ASP A 116 34.30 32.40 31.32
CA ASP A 116 35.26 31.29 31.48
C ASP A 116 35.58 30.73 30.07
N MET A 117 36.58 31.31 29.44
CA MET A 117 36.99 30.98 28.07
C MET A 117 37.38 29.51 27.90
N ASP A 118 38.09 28.92 28.90
CA ASP A 118 38.55 27.53 28.80
C ASP A 118 37.39 26.54 28.87
N ALA A 119 36.38 26.80 29.74
CA ALA A 119 35.19 25.97 29.84
C ALA A 119 34.31 26.07 28.59
N LEU A 120 34.12 27.29 28.04
CA LEU A 120 33.34 27.50 26.83
C LEU A 120 34.01 26.89 25.59
N MET A 121 35.34 26.97 25.46
CA MET A 121 36.08 26.31 24.38
C MET A 121 35.97 24.79 24.45
N ALA A 122 36.07 24.20 25.64
CA ALA A 122 35.91 22.76 25.81
C ALA A 122 34.50 22.26 25.46
N GLU A 123 33.46 23.03 25.87
CA GLU A 123 32.06 22.74 25.52
C GLU A 123 31.84 22.88 24.01
N MET A 124 32.34 23.96 23.39
CA MET A 124 32.23 24.22 21.97
C MET A 124 32.90 23.13 21.13
N GLY A 125 34.11 22.68 21.50
CA GLY A 125 34.80 21.59 20.83
C GLY A 125 34.02 20.27 20.89
N LYS A 126 33.44 19.93 22.04
CA LYS A 126 32.61 18.74 22.19
C LYS A 126 31.35 18.81 21.34
N LEU A 127 30.65 19.95 21.35
CA LEU A 127 29.47 20.15 20.50
C LEU A 127 29.81 20.08 19.03
N GLN A 128 30.94 20.66 18.62
CA GLN A 128 31.42 20.59 17.24
C GLN A 128 31.66 19.14 16.81
N ASP A 129 32.36 18.35 17.60
CA ASP A 129 32.61 16.95 17.32
C ASP A 129 31.28 16.15 17.19
N GLU A 130 30.29 16.44 18.04
CA GLU A 130 28.97 15.80 18.01
C GLU A 130 28.15 16.22 16.77
N ILE A 131 28.19 17.49 16.38
CA ILE A 131 27.49 18.03 15.21
C ILE A 131 28.15 17.51 13.91
N ASP A 132 29.50 17.48 13.86
CA ASP A 132 30.27 16.97 12.72
C ASP A 132 30.02 15.46 12.53
N ALA A 133 30.03 14.68 13.61
CA ALA A 133 29.76 13.23 13.58
C ALA A 133 28.36 12.88 13.05
N ALA A 134 27.37 13.76 13.27
CA ALA A 134 25.99 13.58 12.83
C ALA A 134 25.67 14.35 11.54
N ASP A 135 26.66 15.01 10.91
CA ASP A 135 26.49 15.88 9.74
C ASP A 135 25.35 16.91 9.96
N GLY A 136 25.38 17.54 11.14
CA GLY A 136 24.30 18.38 11.68
C GLY A 136 24.30 19.83 11.21
N TRP A 137 25.28 20.25 10.39
CA TRP A 137 25.35 21.63 9.89
C TRP A 137 24.38 21.94 8.74
N ASP A 138 23.98 20.91 8.01
CA ASP A 138 23.16 21.06 6.78
C ASP A 138 21.71 20.56 6.97
N ILE A 139 21.16 20.80 8.17
CA ILE A 139 19.79 20.37 8.52
C ILE A 139 18.75 20.95 7.57
N ASP A 140 18.83 22.26 7.27
CA ASP A 140 17.83 22.92 6.42
C ASP A 140 17.85 22.38 4.98
N SER A 141 19.00 22.00 4.45
CA SER A 141 19.13 21.36 3.13
C SER A 141 18.54 19.95 3.11
N LYS A 142 18.87 19.12 4.13
CA LYS A 142 18.32 17.78 4.27
C LYS A 142 16.80 17.81 4.41
N LEU A 143 16.30 18.74 5.22
CA LEU A 143 14.88 18.97 5.45
C LEU A 143 14.18 19.39 4.14
N GLY A 144 14.75 20.38 3.41
CA GLY A 144 14.23 20.82 2.12
C GLY A 144 14.16 19.67 1.11
N GLN A 145 15.25 18.90 0.97
CA GLN A 145 15.29 17.76 0.03
C GLN A 145 14.24 16.68 0.35
N ALA A 146 14.04 16.33 1.62
CA ALA A 146 13.06 15.33 2.01
C ALA A 146 11.62 15.83 1.84
N MET A 147 11.36 17.10 2.19
CA MET A 147 10.04 17.72 2.01
C MET A 147 9.66 17.79 0.53
N ASP A 148 10.62 18.15 -0.31
CA ASP A 148 10.46 18.23 -1.75
C ASP A 148 10.18 16.86 -2.35
N ALA A 149 10.99 15.87 -2.03
CA ALA A 149 10.87 14.53 -2.57
C ALA A 149 9.54 13.83 -2.20
N LEU A 150 9.00 14.11 -1.01
CA LEU A 150 7.71 13.62 -0.56
C LEU A 150 6.55 14.55 -0.92
N GLN A 151 6.81 15.62 -1.68
CA GLN A 151 5.82 16.60 -2.13
C GLN A 151 4.93 17.07 -0.98
N LEU A 152 5.56 17.56 0.11
CA LEU A 152 4.83 18.06 1.25
C LEU A 152 4.05 19.33 0.89
N PRO A 153 2.94 19.63 1.62
CA PRO A 153 2.26 20.91 1.50
C PRO A 153 3.16 22.09 1.84
N ASP A 154 2.67 23.31 1.58
CA ASP A 154 3.38 24.54 1.91
C ASP A 154 3.89 24.52 3.36
N SER A 155 5.16 24.91 3.52
CA SER A 155 5.89 24.89 4.79
C SER A 155 5.17 25.60 5.93
N ASP A 156 4.51 26.73 5.63
CA ASP A 156 3.84 27.57 6.60
C ASP A 156 2.37 27.17 6.85
N MET A 157 1.89 26.14 6.15
CA MET A 157 0.51 25.66 6.30
C MET A 157 0.32 24.97 7.67
N PRO A 158 -0.73 25.33 8.43
CA PRO A 158 -1.06 24.63 9.68
C PRO A 158 -1.45 23.18 9.44
N VAL A 159 -0.97 22.26 10.28
CA VAL A 159 -1.21 20.82 10.11
C VAL A 159 -2.69 20.45 10.26
N ASN A 160 -3.46 21.18 11.03
CA ASN A 160 -4.88 20.91 11.31
C ASN A 160 -5.80 21.08 10.07
N VAL A 161 -5.36 21.78 9.01
CA VAL A 161 -6.12 21.96 7.76
C VAL A 161 -5.77 20.94 6.69
N LEU A 162 -4.76 20.09 6.93
CA LEU A 162 -4.28 19.11 5.99
C LEU A 162 -5.24 17.93 5.84
N SER A 163 -5.34 17.39 4.64
CA SER A 163 -5.98 16.11 4.39
C SER A 163 -5.24 14.96 5.09
N GLY A 164 -5.91 13.82 5.30
CA GLY A 164 -5.29 12.64 5.93
C GLY A 164 -4.03 12.15 5.20
N GLY A 165 -4.03 12.20 3.85
CA GLY A 165 -2.87 11.83 3.05
C GLY A 165 -1.69 12.80 3.19
N GLU A 166 -1.96 14.11 3.26
CA GLU A 166 -0.92 15.12 3.50
C GLU A 166 -0.33 15.00 4.90
N ARG A 167 -1.16 14.85 5.94
CA ARG A 167 -0.70 14.59 7.30
C ARG A 167 0.23 13.37 7.36
N ARG A 168 -0.11 12.33 6.64
CA ARG A 168 0.68 11.09 6.57
C ARG A 168 2.03 11.32 5.90
N ARG A 169 2.10 12.09 4.81
CA ARG A 169 3.37 12.45 4.18
C ARG A 169 4.27 13.29 5.09
N VAL A 170 3.70 14.25 5.81
CA VAL A 170 4.44 15.05 6.82
C VAL A 170 5.02 14.16 7.91
N ALA A 171 4.23 13.21 8.43
CA ALA A 171 4.68 12.28 9.46
C ALA A 171 5.74 11.31 8.95
N LEU A 172 5.60 10.81 7.71
CA LEU A 172 6.62 9.98 7.08
C LEU A 172 7.93 10.75 6.95
N CYS A 173 7.90 11.97 6.43
CA CYS A 173 9.08 12.82 6.31
C CYS A 173 9.78 13.02 7.66
N LYS A 174 9.02 13.40 8.69
CA LYS A 174 9.54 13.56 10.05
C LYS A 174 10.22 12.28 10.54
N LEU A 175 9.55 11.14 10.43
CA LEU A 175 10.05 9.84 10.90
C LEU A 175 11.32 9.40 10.18
N LEU A 176 11.41 9.62 8.86
CA LEU A 176 12.61 9.30 8.08
C LEU A 176 13.81 10.16 8.49
N LEU A 177 13.56 11.42 8.83
CA LEU A 177 14.60 12.36 9.30
C LEU A 177 15.02 12.11 10.75
N GLU A 178 14.13 11.56 11.62
CA GLU A 178 14.47 11.09 12.96
C GLU A 178 15.46 9.92 12.93
N ALA A 179 15.48 9.16 11.85
CA ALA A 179 16.39 8.05 11.56
C ALA A 179 16.55 7.05 12.74
N PRO A 180 15.48 6.43 13.27
CA PRO A 180 15.57 5.45 14.34
C PRO A 180 16.31 4.17 13.90
N ASP A 181 16.91 3.43 14.85
CA ASP A 181 17.62 2.18 14.55
C ASP A 181 16.68 1.08 14.00
N LEU A 182 15.39 1.09 14.43
CA LEU A 182 14.33 0.23 13.90
C LEU A 182 13.19 1.09 13.37
N LEU A 183 12.99 1.08 12.08
CA LEU A 183 11.95 1.81 11.36
C LEU A 183 10.79 0.89 11.01
N LEU A 184 9.61 1.19 11.52
CA LEU A 184 8.39 0.43 11.31
C LEU A 184 7.43 1.24 10.43
N LEU A 185 7.11 0.73 9.24
CA LEU A 185 6.30 1.42 8.25
C LEU A 185 5.02 0.63 7.95
N ASP A 186 3.87 1.22 8.23
CA ASP A 186 2.55 0.64 7.89
C ASP A 186 2.02 1.31 6.63
N GLU A 187 2.02 0.60 5.49
CA GLU A 187 1.61 1.07 4.16
C GLU A 187 2.25 2.40 3.74
N PRO A 188 3.60 2.50 3.72
CA PRO A 188 4.29 3.77 3.48
C PRO A 188 4.11 4.32 2.06
N THR A 189 3.75 3.48 1.10
CA THR A 189 3.54 3.86 -0.31
C THR A 189 2.16 4.44 -0.58
N ASN A 190 1.19 4.25 0.34
CA ASN A 190 -0.16 4.79 0.18
C ASN A 190 -0.13 6.33 0.18
N HIS A 191 -0.86 6.95 -0.75
CA HIS A 191 -0.94 8.40 -0.97
C HIS A 191 0.36 9.05 -1.48
N LEU A 192 1.39 8.26 -1.82
CA LEU A 192 2.57 8.73 -2.53
C LEU A 192 2.37 8.54 -4.04
N ASP A 193 2.90 9.45 -4.82
CA ASP A 193 3.02 9.24 -6.26
C ASP A 193 4.25 8.41 -6.62
N ALA A 194 4.36 8.01 -7.87
CA ALA A 194 5.43 7.12 -8.32
C ALA A 194 6.83 7.71 -8.12
N GLU A 195 6.98 9.04 -8.17
CA GLU A 195 8.28 9.71 -7.97
C GLU A 195 8.69 9.71 -6.50
N SER A 196 7.76 10.02 -5.60
CA SER A 196 7.98 9.92 -4.15
C SER A 196 8.26 8.49 -3.70
N ILE A 197 7.60 7.49 -4.31
CA ILE A 197 7.87 6.07 -4.03
C ILE A 197 9.29 5.70 -4.45
N LEU A 198 9.74 6.09 -5.65
CA LEU A 198 11.12 5.85 -6.11
C LEU A 198 12.16 6.47 -5.19
N TRP A 199 11.91 7.70 -4.73
CA TRP A 199 12.80 8.34 -3.78
C TRP A 199 12.83 7.58 -2.44
N LEU A 200 11.66 7.16 -1.93
CA LEU A 200 11.56 6.39 -0.69
C LEU A 200 12.29 5.04 -0.79
N GLU A 201 12.14 4.32 -1.90
CA GLU A 201 12.88 3.09 -2.18
C GLU A 201 14.40 3.32 -2.08
N HIS A 202 14.88 4.36 -2.76
CA HIS A 202 16.30 4.70 -2.75
C HIS A 202 16.81 5.12 -1.37
N PHE A 203 16.02 5.89 -0.64
CA PHE A 203 16.31 6.29 0.74
C PHE A 203 16.41 5.07 1.65
N LEU A 204 15.43 4.17 1.62
CA LEU A 204 15.40 2.98 2.47
C LEU A 204 16.46 1.94 2.10
N HIS A 205 16.83 1.84 0.84
CA HIS A 205 17.96 0.99 0.41
C HIS A 205 19.27 1.41 1.08
N ASN A 206 19.50 2.72 1.21
CA ASN A 206 20.70 3.29 1.83
C ASN A 206 20.58 3.48 3.34
N TYR A 207 19.42 3.23 3.92
CA TYR A 207 19.15 3.41 5.34
C TYR A 207 19.97 2.45 6.19
N GLN A 208 20.66 2.95 7.22
CA GLN A 208 21.58 2.14 8.04
C GLN A 208 20.84 1.28 9.06
N GLY A 209 19.68 1.73 9.56
CA GLY A 209 18.85 1.00 10.52
C GLY A 209 18.09 -0.17 9.89
N ALA A 210 17.52 -1.01 10.75
CA ALA A 210 16.59 -2.05 10.31
C ALA A 210 15.26 -1.44 9.87
N VAL A 211 14.65 -1.98 8.81
CA VAL A 211 13.35 -1.55 8.30
C VAL A 211 12.39 -2.73 8.29
N LEU A 212 11.22 -2.54 8.85
CA LEU A 212 10.10 -3.45 8.72
C LEU A 212 8.93 -2.71 8.06
N ALA A 213 8.61 -3.04 6.82
CA ALA A 213 7.56 -2.39 6.04
C ALA A 213 6.41 -3.36 5.76
N VAL A 214 5.20 -2.98 6.19
CA VAL A 214 3.96 -3.59 5.75
C VAL A 214 3.51 -2.83 4.52
N THR A 215 3.45 -3.47 3.37
CA THR A 215 2.93 -2.84 2.15
C THR A 215 2.41 -3.88 1.17
N HIS A 216 1.53 -3.45 0.30
CA HIS A 216 1.00 -4.22 -0.83
C HIS A 216 1.68 -3.84 -2.16
N ASP A 217 2.56 -2.83 -2.16
CA ASP A 217 3.38 -2.45 -3.31
C ASP A 217 4.50 -3.48 -3.53
N ARG A 218 4.32 -4.30 -4.56
CA ARG A 218 5.21 -5.42 -4.89
C ARG A 218 6.56 -4.97 -5.43
N TYR A 219 6.60 -3.85 -6.18
CA TYR A 219 7.86 -3.26 -6.66
C TYR A 219 8.68 -2.72 -5.50
N PHE A 220 8.03 -2.03 -4.59
CA PHE A 220 8.68 -1.57 -3.38
C PHE A 220 9.29 -2.74 -2.58
N LEU A 221 8.54 -3.84 -2.42
CA LEU A 221 9.05 -5.04 -1.74
C LEU A 221 10.20 -5.70 -2.51
N ASP A 222 10.16 -5.72 -3.85
CA ASP A 222 11.24 -6.28 -4.66
C ASP A 222 12.52 -5.44 -4.60
N ASN A 223 12.41 -4.11 -4.51
CA ASN A 223 13.53 -3.18 -4.53
C ASN A 223 14.15 -2.94 -3.15
N VAL A 224 13.35 -3.01 -2.08
CA VAL A 224 13.80 -2.65 -0.73
C VAL A 224 14.03 -3.87 0.15
N ALA A 225 13.18 -4.92 0.06
CA ALA A 225 13.21 -6.03 1.00
C ALA A 225 14.29 -7.07 0.65
N GLU A 226 15.07 -7.46 1.65
CA GLU A 226 16.00 -8.60 1.63
C GLU A 226 15.36 -9.87 2.21
N TRP A 227 14.30 -9.69 2.98
CA TRP A 227 13.50 -10.73 3.59
C TRP A 227 12.02 -10.40 3.46
N ILE A 228 11.22 -11.42 3.20
CA ILE A 228 9.75 -11.32 3.26
C ILE A 228 9.27 -12.13 4.47
N CYS A 229 8.44 -11.52 5.31
CA CYS A 229 7.79 -12.16 6.44
C CYS A 229 6.28 -12.29 6.14
N GLU A 230 5.82 -13.50 5.87
CA GLU A 230 4.40 -13.77 5.62
C GLU A 230 3.65 -13.95 6.95
N VAL A 231 2.58 -13.19 7.13
CA VAL A 231 1.63 -13.37 8.25
C VAL A 231 0.48 -14.25 7.77
N ASP A 232 0.39 -15.47 8.27
CA ASP A 232 -0.68 -16.40 7.93
C ASP A 232 -1.22 -17.08 9.19
N ARG A 233 -2.51 -16.90 9.49
CA ARG A 233 -3.25 -17.52 10.60
C ARG A 233 -2.54 -17.43 11.96
N GLY A 234 -1.97 -16.28 12.26
CA GLY A 234 -1.27 -15.99 13.52
C GLY A 234 0.19 -16.42 13.56
N HIS A 235 0.69 -17.10 12.54
CA HIS A 235 2.11 -17.48 12.43
C HIS A 235 2.86 -16.53 11.49
N LEU A 236 4.17 -16.40 11.73
CA LEU A 236 5.08 -15.63 10.89
C LEU A 236 6.04 -16.59 10.17
N TYR A 237 6.09 -16.48 8.85
CA TYR A 237 6.96 -17.31 8.00
C TYR A 237 8.00 -16.41 7.31
N PRO A 238 9.28 -16.45 7.74
CA PRO A 238 10.33 -15.68 7.09
C PRO A 238 10.84 -16.39 5.82
N TYR A 239 10.96 -15.63 4.73
CA TYR A 239 11.55 -16.05 3.46
C TYR A 239 12.73 -15.13 3.16
N LYS A 240 13.88 -15.72 2.85
CA LYS A 240 15.05 -14.96 2.42
C LYS A 240 14.93 -14.61 0.94
N GLY A 241 15.10 -13.35 0.61
CA GLY A 241 14.99 -12.81 -0.75
C GLY A 241 13.90 -11.75 -0.85
N ASN A 242 13.72 -11.25 -2.07
CA ASN A 242 12.73 -10.26 -2.42
C ASN A 242 11.33 -10.87 -2.65
N TYR A 243 10.38 -10.05 -3.06
CA TYR A 243 8.99 -10.48 -3.28
C TYR A 243 8.86 -11.55 -4.37
N SER A 244 9.62 -11.44 -5.46
CA SER A 244 9.64 -12.43 -6.55
C SER A 244 10.09 -13.81 -6.07
N THR A 245 11.18 -13.87 -5.30
CA THR A 245 11.69 -15.11 -4.68
C THR A 245 10.68 -15.71 -3.68
N TYR A 246 9.98 -14.87 -2.92
CA TYR A 246 8.91 -15.30 -2.02
C TYR A 246 7.78 -15.99 -2.78
N LEU A 247 7.30 -15.42 -3.91
CA LEU A 247 6.23 -16.02 -4.70
C LEU A 247 6.60 -17.42 -5.21
N GLU A 248 7.82 -17.59 -5.73
CA GLU A 248 8.32 -18.89 -6.20
C GLU A 248 8.35 -19.92 -5.06
N THR A 249 8.89 -19.52 -3.90
CA THR A 249 9.00 -20.40 -2.73
C THR A 249 7.62 -20.75 -2.16
N LYS A 250 6.69 -19.78 -2.14
CA LYS A 250 5.30 -19.99 -1.71
C LYS A 250 4.57 -20.95 -2.65
N ALA A 251 4.71 -20.78 -3.97
CA ALA A 251 4.12 -21.69 -4.95
C ALA A 251 4.60 -23.13 -4.77
N ALA A 252 5.90 -23.34 -4.58
CA ALA A 252 6.47 -24.65 -4.29
C ALA A 252 5.96 -25.25 -2.96
N ARG A 253 5.78 -24.40 -1.92
CA ARG A 253 5.21 -24.83 -0.62
C ARG A 253 3.76 -25.29 -0.78
N ILE A 254 2.93 -24.52 -1.51
CA ILE A 254 1.52 -24.86 -1.76
C ILE A 254 1.42 -26.18 -2.55
N GLU A 255 2.23 -26.33 -3.60
CA GLU A 255 2.27 -27.57 -4.38
C GLU A 255 2.69 -28.77 -3.54
N ALA A 256 3.68 -28.61 -2.66
CA ALA A 256 4.11 -29.64 -1.72
C ALA A 256 3.03 -29.96 -0.68
N GLN A 257 2.27 -28.98 -0.21
CA GLN A 257 1.12 -29.19 0.68
C GLN A 257 -0.03 -29.89 -0.06
N GLY A 258 -0.40 -29.43 -1.24
CA GLY A 258 -1.42 -30.07 -2.07
C GLY A 258 -1.12 -31.56 -2.35
N ASN A 259 0.13 -31.91 -2.61
CA ASN A 259 0.58 -33.30 -2.75
C ASN A 259 0.53 -34.09 -1.43
N ARG A 260 0.77 -33.46 -0.27
CA ARG A 260 0.60 -34.07 1.05
C ARG A 260 -0.86 -34.33 1.36
N ASP A 261 -1.73 -33.36 1.07
CA ASP A 261 -3.17 -33.47 1.30
C ASP A 261 -3.80 -34.53 0.42
N ALA A 262 -3.40 -34.66 -0.84
CA ALA A 262 -3.81 -35.72 -1.74
C ALA A 262 -3.37 -37.12 -1.25
N LYS A 263 -2.13 -37.22 -0.69
CA LYS A 263 -1.66 -38.46 -0.07
C LYS A 263 -2.42 -38.78 1.23
N LEU A 264 -2.73 -37.76 2.04
CA LEU A 264 -3.51 -37.89 3.27
C LEU A 264 -4.93 -38.30 2.95
N ALA A 265 -5.60 -37.68 1.99
CA ALA A 265 -6.93 -38.05 1.51
C ALA A 265 -6.98 -39.52 1.02
N LYS A 266 -5.99 -39.98 0.23
CA LYS A 266 -5.87 -41.35 -0.23
C LYS A 266 -5.68 -42.37 0.91
N ARG A 267 -4.91 -42.00 1.96
CA ARG A 267 -4.75 -42.81 3.17
C ARG A 267 -6.03 -42.89 3.98
N MET A 268 -6.76 -41.77 4.12
CA MET A 268 -8.06 -41.72 4.80
C MET A 268 -9.10 -42.56 4.08
N GLU A 269 -9.16 -42.52 2.75
CA GLU A 269 -10.05 -43.34 1.94
C GLU A 269 -9.76 -44.86 2.13
N ALA A 270 -8.49 -45.25 2.09
CA ALA A 270 -8.06 -46.61 2.34
C ALA A 270 -8.39 -47.11 3.78
N GLU A 271 -8.24 -46.23 4.79
CA GLU A 271 -8.60 -46.53 6.17
C GLU A 271 -10.12 -46.63 6.36
N LEU A 272 -10.90 -45.79 5.70
CA LEU A 272 -12.37 -45.83 5.68
C LEU A 272 -12.89 -47.12 5.03
N GLU A 273 -12.32 -47.51 3.89
CA GLU A 273 -12.67 -48.73 3.18
C GLU A 273 -12.37 -49.95 4.05
N TRP A 274 -11.21 -49.93 4.75
CA TRP A 274 -10.86 -51.02 5.69
C TRP A 274 -11.78 -51.04 6.92
N VAL A 275 -12.16 -49.91 7.51
CA VAL A 275 -13.12 -49.81 8.63
C VAL A 275 -14.49 -50.36 8.23
N ARG A 276 -14.91 -50.16 6.98
CA ARG A 276 -16.18 -50.64 6.42
C ARG A 276 -16.16 -52.13 6.10
N SER A 277 -15.00 -52.67 5.70
CA SER A 277 -14.89 -54.05 5.21
C SER A 277 -14.69 -55.15 6.29
N SER A 278 -14.41 -54.83 7.56
CA SER A 278 -14.09 -55.80 8.62
C SER A 278 -15.12 -55.88 9.75
N PRO A 279 -16.15 -56.76 9.68
CA PRO A 279 -17.14 -56.90 10.74
C PRO A 279 -16.69 -57.69 11.99
N LYS A 280 -15.60 -58.46 11.96
CA LYS A 280 -15.27 -59.47 12.98
C LYS A 280 -14.06 -59.18 13.89
N ALA A 281 -13.32 -58.11 13.74
CA ALA A 281 -12.14 -57.78 14.58
C ALA A 281 -12.35 -56.58 15.53
N ARG A 282 -13.54 -56.40 16.05
CA ARG A 282 -14.10 -55.11 16.51
C ARG A 282 -13.75 -54.65 17.94
N GLN A 283 -12.97 -55.31 18.79
CA GLN A 283 -12.95 -54.88 20.20
C GLN A 283 -11.66 -54.31 20.80
N ALA A 284 -10.48 -54.50 20.25
CA ALA A 284 -9.24 -53.93 20.81
C ALA A 284 -8.37 -53.16 19.82
N LYS A 285 -8.35 -53.57 18.53
CA LYS A 285 -7.56 -52.85 17.49
C LYS A 285 -8.30 -51.66 16.89
N ASN A 286 -9.63 -51.59 17.08
CA ASN A 286 -10.47 -50.52 16.52
C ASN A 286 -10.30 -49.18 17.21
N LYS A 287 -10.01 -49.08 18.51
CA LYS A 287 -9.86 -47.82 19.24
C LYS A 287 -8.64 -47.01 18.78
N ALA A 288 -7.51 -47.69 18.59
CA ALA A 288 -6.28 -47.03 18.12
C ALA A 288 -6.41 -46.57 16.66
N ARG A 289 -7.18 -47.29 15.83
CA ARG A 289 -7.37 -46.95 14.43
C ARG A 289 -8.42 -45.87 14.20
N LEU A 290 -9.46 -45.82 15.04
CA LEU A 290 -10.44 -44.75 15.05
C LEU A 290 -9.80 -43.44 15.53
N ALA A 291 -9.00 -43.49 16.60
CA ALA A 291 -8.24 -42.35 17.08
C ALA A 291 -7.28 -41.80 16.00
N ARG A 292 -6.63 -42.70 15.25
CA ARG A 292 -5.75 -42.31 14.14
C ARG A 292 -6.50 -41.70 12.94
N TYR A 293 -7.72 -42.17 12.67
CA TYR A 293 -8.60 -41.58 11.67
C TYR A 293 -9.10 -40.22 12.11
N GLU A 294 -9.50 -40.02 13.37
CA GLU A 294 -9.92 -38.75 13.95
C GLU A 294 -8.76 -37.74 13.94
N GLU A 295 -7.53 -38.20 14.20
CA GLU A 295 -6.32 -37.38 14.14
C GLU A 295 -6.00 -36.93 12.69
N MET A 296 -6.11 -37.86 11.70
CA MET A 296 -5.97 -37.55 10.28
C MET A 296 -7.10 -36.64 9.76
N GLU A 297 -8.33 -36.80 10.24
CA GLU A 297 -9.47 -35.95 9.92
C GLU A 297 -9.28 -34.54 10.49
N ALA A 298 -8.75 -34.41 11.72
CA ALA A 298 -8.41 -33.14 12.32
C ALA A 298 -7.26 -32.43 11.56
N GLU A 299 -6.25 -33.21 11.11
CA GLU A 299 -5.14 -32.69 10.29
C GLU A 299 -5.64 -32.25 8.91
N ALA A 300 -6.55 -33.02 8.27
CA ALA A 300 -7.15 -32.63 6.99
C ALA A 300 -8.07 -31.39 7.09
N ARG A 301 -8.79 -31.24 8.23
CA ARG A 301 -9.59 -30.02 8.49
C ARG A 301 -8.71 -28.80 8.79
N ALA A 302 -7.54 -29.00 9.41
CA ALA A 302 -6.57 -27.93 9.66
C ALA A 302 -5.90 -27.45 8.36
N SER A 303 -5.74 -28.34 7.36
CA SER A 303 -5.28 -27.99 6.01
C SER A 303 -6.43 -27.44 5.15
N GLN A 304 -7.13 -26.40 5.66
CA GLN A 304 -8.13 -25.71 4.84
C GLN A 304 -7.45 -25.10 3.62
N LYS A 305 -7.98 -25.44 2.42
CA LYS A 305 -7.60 -24.85 1.14
C LYS A 305 -7.48 -23.33 1.30
N LEU A 306 -6.40 -22.79 0.80
CA LEU A 306 -6.30 -21.36 0.50
C LEU A 306 -7.43 -21.02 -0.47
N ASP A 307 -8.53 -20.47 0.05
CA ASP A 307 -9.63 -19.99 -0.78
C ASP A 307 -9.15 -18.75 -1.52
N TRP A 308 -8.80 -18.92 -2.78
CA TRP A 308 -8.63 -17.80 -3.71
C TRP A 308 -9.99 -17.14 -3.88
N THR A 309 -10.02 -15.85 -3.67
CA THR A 309 -11.23 -15.05 -3.81
C THR A 309 -11.29 -14.54 -5.23
N ASP A 310 -12.04 -15.21 -6.12
CA ASP A 310 -12.15 -14.81 -7.53
C ASP A 310 -13.09 -13.62 -7.68
N ILE A 311 -12.55 -12.45 -8.01
CA ILE A 311 -13.34 -11.31 -8.51
C ILE A 311 -13.80 -11.63 -9.92
N ARG A 312 -15.09 -11.43 -10.22
CA ARG A 312 -15.64 -11.55 -11.57
C ARG A 312 -16.26 -10.24 -12.00
N ILE A 313 -15.81 -9.76 -13.16
CA ILE A 313 -16.37 -8.57 -13.79
C ILE A 313 -17.46 -9.03 -14.75
N PRO A 314 -18.72 -8.58 -14.57
CA PRO A 314 -19.80 -8.97 -15.47
C PRO A 314 -19.57 -8.43 -16.86
N VAL A 315 -19.93 -9.23 -17.86
CA VAL A 315 -19.86 -8.82 -19.26
C VAL A 315 -20.98 -7.82 -19.52
N GLY A 316 -20.61 -6.61 -19.91
CA GLY A 316 -21.55 -5.58 -20.35
C GLY A 316 -22.02 -5.78 -21.81
N PRO A 317 -22.82 -4.86 -22.36
CA PRO A 317 -23.20 -4.87 -23.76
C PRO A 317 -21.97 -4.93 -24.68
N ARG A 318 -22.13 -5.54 -25.87
CA ARG A 318 -21.00 -5.64 -26.82
C ARG A 318 -20.56 -4.25 -27.28
N LEU A 319 -19.27 -3.96 -27.15
CA LEU A 319 -18.68 -2.70 -27.63
C LEU A 319 -18.73 -2.61 -29.17
N GLY A 320 -19.09 -1.44 -29.66
CA GLY A 320 -18.94 -1.05 -31.06
C GLY A 320 -17.47 -0.85 -31.45
N ASN A 321 -17.24 -0.33 -32.66
CA ASN A 321 -15.88 -0.03 -33.13
C ASN A 321 -15.31 1.24 -32.51
N LYS A 322 -16.16 2.21 -32.19
CA LYS A 322 -15.82 3.45 -31.50
C LYS A 322 -16.10 3.30 -30.02
N VAL A 323 -15.08 3.47 -29.19
CA VAL A 323 -15.21 3.42 -27.73
C VAL A 323 -15.13 4.83 -27.16
N LEU A 324 -13.99 5.46 -27.25
CA LEU A 324 -13.77 6.84 -26.79
C LEU A 324 -12.73 7.47 -27.71
N GLU A 325 -13.03 8.63 -28.26
CA GLU A 325 -12.11 9.43 -29.05
C GLU A 325 -12.02 10.83 -28.44
N ALA A 326 -10.82 11.26 -28.19
CA ALA A 326 -10.48 12.56 -27.62
C ALA A 326 -9.71 13.37 -28.66
N HIS A 327 -10.19 14.59 -28.96
CA HIS A 327 -9.59 15.46 -29.96
C HIS A 327 -9.29 16.82 -29.35
N HIS A 328 -8.02 17.17 -29.25
CA HIS A 328 -7.53 18.48 -28.80
C HIS A 328 -8.17 18.91 -27.47
N LEU A 329 -8.24 18.00 -26.49
CA LEU A 329 -8.86 18.30 -25.21
C LEU A 329 -8.05 19.37 -24.48
N HIS A 330 -8.76 20.38 -24.01
CA HIS A 330 -8.23 21.42 -23.14
C HIS A 330 -9.12 21.60 -21.92
N LYS A 331 -8.53 21.52 -20.74
CA LYS A 331 -9.23 21.70 -19.45
C LYS A 331 -8.43 22.61 -18.56
N GLU A 332 -9.08 23.70 -18.16
CA GLU A 332 -8.59 24.63 -17.15
C GLU A 332 -9.49 24.58 -15.92
N PHE A 333 -8.92 24.69 -14.74
CA PHE A 333 -9.63 24.75 -13.47
C PHE A 333 -8.99 25.82 -12.58
N ASP A 334 -9.76 26.82 -12.17
CA ASP A 334 -9.35 27.95 -11.35
C ASP A 334 -8.04 28.62 -11.82
N GLY A 335 -7.90 28.82 -13.15
CA GLY A 335 -6.73 29.46 -13.76
C GLY A 335 -5.52 28.55 -13.92
N ARG A 336 -5.63 27.26 -13.56
CA ARG A 336 -4.58 26.25 -13.75
C ARG A 336 -4.95 25.34 -14.91
N VAL A 337 -4.06 25.22 -15.89
CA VAL A 337 -4.20 24.28 -17.01
C VAL A 337 -3.89 22.85 -16.51
N LEU A 338 -4.87 21.96 -16.61
CA LEU A 338 -4.75 20.54 -16.24
C LEU A 338 -4.51 19.64 -17.44
N ILE A 339 -5.11 19.98 -18.59
CA ILE A 339 -4.97 19.24 -19.85
C ILE A 339 -4.80 20.27 -20.96
N ASP A 340 -3.79 20.09 -21.78
CA ASP A 340 -3.51 20.96 -22.92
C ASP A 340 -3.26 20.12 -24.18
N ASP A 341 -4.09 20.33 -25.19
CA ASP A 341 -4.01 19.68 -26.52
C ASP A 341 -3.92 18.13 -26.49
N LEU A 342 -4.64 17.48 -25.58
CA LEU A 342 -4.64 16.02 -25.45
C LEU A 342 -5.53 15.38 -26.53
N SER A 343 -4.93 14.49 -27.34
CA SER A 343 -5.65 13.68 -28.31
C SER A 343 -5.28 12.21 -28.18
N PHE A 344 -6.28 11.33 -28.07
CA PHE A 344 -6.09 9.88 -28.01
C PHE A 344 -7.35 9.12 -28.42
N THR A 345 -7.17 7.85 -28.77
CA THR A 345 -8.28 6.93 -29.08
C THR A 345 -8.16 5.71 -28.19
N LEU A 346 -9.22 5.38 -27.46
CA LEU A 346 -9.27 4.19 -26.62
C LEU A 346 -9.54 2.96 -27.51
N PRO A 347 -8.59 2.01 -27.60
CA PRO A 347 -8.77 0.82 -28.42
C PRO A 347 -9.76 -0.16 -27.79
N ARG A 348 -10.45 -0.94 -28.60
CA ARG A 348 -11.32 -2.03 -28.11
C ARG A 348 -10.50 -3.04 -27.30
N ASN A 349 -11.07 -3.49 -26.20
CA ASN A 349 -10.43 -4.40 -25.23
C ASN A 349 -9.10 -3.84 -24.68
N GLY A 350 -8.90 -2.52 -24.80
CA GLY A 350 -7.73 -1.85 -24.25
C GLY A 350 -7.86 -1.63 -22.76
N ILE A 351 -6.76 -1.83 -22.04
CA ILE A 351 -6.61 -1.45 -20.65
C ILE A 351 -5.60 -0.30 -20.63
N VAL A 352 -6.06 0.88 -20.23
CA VAL A 352 -5.25 2.11 -20.19
C VAL A 352 -4.89 2.44 -18.76
N GLY A 353 -3.59 2.45 -18.45
CA GLY A 353 -3.08 2.98 -17.20
C GLY A 353 -2.91 4.50 -17.27
N VAL A 354 -3.48 5.24 -16.32
CA VAL A 354 -3.31 6.70 -16.20
C VAL A 354 -2.35 6.99 -15.05
N ILE A 355 -1.23 7.62 -15.36
CA ILE A 355 -0.16 7.90 -14.39
C ILE A 355 0.21 9.38 -14.35
N GLY A 356 0.70 9.83 -13.21
CA GLY A 356 1.14 11.21 -12.97
C GLY A 356 1.09 11.57 -11.50
N PRO A 357 1.73 12.67 -11.10
CA PRO A 357 1.71 13.17 -9.73
C PRO A 357 0.31 13.42 -9.18
N ASN A 358 0.19 13.58 -7.88
CA ASN A 358 -1.08 13.93 -7.25
C ASN A 358 -1.46 15.38 -7.62
N GLY A 359 -2.77 15.61 -7.87
CA GLY A 359 -3.28 16.94 -8.19
C GLY A 359 -3.08 17.42 -9.63
N VAL A 360 -2.55 16.60 -10.56
CA VAL A 360 -2.35 16.97 -11.97
C VAL A 360 -3.62 16.86 -12.82
N GLY A 361 -4.74 16.40 -12.26
CA GLY A 361 -6.01 16.33 -12.99
C GLY A 361 -6.44 14.93 -13.43
N LYS A 362 -5.86 13.84 -12.90
CA LYS A 362 -6.25 12.44 -13.24
C LYS A 362 -7.73 12.20 -13.01
N THR A 363 -8.23 12.46 -11.80
CA THR A 363 -9.66 12.33 -11.46
C THR A 363 -10.55 13.32 -12.23
N THR A 364 -10.03 14.52 -12.55
CA THR A 364 -10.74 15.50 -13.39
C THR A 364 -10.95 14.95 -14.81
N LEU A 365 -9.95 14.27 -15.38
CA LEU A 365 -10.09 13.58 -16.67
C LEU A 365 -11.23 12.54 -16.61
N PHE A 366 -11.32 11.73 -15.55
CA PHE A 366 -12.42 10.77 -15.38
C PHE A 366 -13.77 11.46 -15.30
N LYS A 367 -13.89 12.53 -14.48
CA LYS A 367 -15.13 13.32 -14.38
C LYS A 367 -15.53 13.93 -15.72
N THR A 368 -14.55 14.34 -16.54
CA THR A 368 -14.79 14.84 -17.90
C THR A 368 -15.31 13.72 -18.82
N ILE A 369 -14.72 12.52 -18.76
CA ILE A 369 -15.16 11.36 -19.57
C ILE A 369 -16.61 10.96 -19.22
N VAL A 370 -16.98 11.03 -17.94
CA VAL A 370 -18.33 10.72 -17.46
C VAL A 370 -19.34 11.85 -17.74
N GLY A 371 -18.84 13.05 -18.06
CA GLY A 371 -19.68 14.24 -18.30
C GLY A 371 -20.09 15.00 -17.04
N LEU A 372 -19.43 14.72 -15.90
CA LEU A 372 -19.64 15.46 -14.64
C LEU A 372 -18.91 16.81 -14.64
N GLU A 373 -17.83 16.92 -15.40
CA GLU A 373 -17.06 18.16 -15.56
C GLU A 373 -16.99 18.55 -17.05
N PRO A 374 -17.37 19.78 -17.41
CA PRO A 374 -17.30 20.23 -18.80
C PRO A 374 -15.85 20.47 -19.22
N LEU A 375 -15.55 20.24 -20.51
CA LEU A 375 -14.30 20.68 -21.14
C LEU A 375 -14.27 22.19 -21.27
N THR A 376 -13.08 22.78 -21.26
CA THR A 376 -12.88 24.20 -21.62
C THR A 376 -12.91 24.36 -23.14
N SER A 377 -12.26 23.44 -23.88
CA SER A 377 -12.34 23.32 -25.34
C SER A 377 -11.90 21.92 -25.78
N GLY A 378 -12.06 21.62 -27.08
CA GLY A 378 -11.83 20.28 -27.63
C GLY A 378 -13.10 19.46 -27.72
N GLU A 379 -12.99 18.23 -28.20
CA GLU A 379 -14.12 17.32 -28.42
C GLU A 379 -13.83 15.94 -27.83
N LEU A 380 -14.80 15.42 -27.09
CA LEU A 380 -14.77 14.08 -26.50
C LEU A 380 -15.98 13.28 -27.01
N GLU A 381 -15.71 12.27 -27.83
CA GLU A 381 -16.76 11.45 -28.39
C GLU A 381 -16.81 10.08 -27.72
N VAL A 382 -17.92 9.76 -27.08
CA VAL A 382 -18.20 8.45 -26.49
C VAL A 382 -19.07 7.64 -27.44
N GLY A 383 -18.66 6.40 -27.76
CA GLY A 383 -19.40 5.53 -28.68
C GLY A 383 -20.81 5.22 -28.17
N GLU A 384 -21.79 5.15 -29.08
CA GLU A 384 -23.21 4.93 -28.74
C GLU A 384 -23.47 3.62 -27.96
N THR A 385 -22.61 2.61 -28.12
CA THR A 385 -22.73 1.31 -27.44
C THR A 385 -22.01 1.27 -26.09
N VAL A 386 -21.35 2.35 -25.71
CA VAL A 386 -20.56 2.43 -24.49
C VAL A 386 -21.49 2.64 -23.30
N LYS A 387 -21.36 1.74 -22.32
CA LYS A 387 -21.95 1.88 -20.99
C LYS A 387 -20.83 2.03 -19.97
N ILE A 388 -20.66 3.22 -19.43
CA ILE A 388 -19.61 3.54 -18.46
C ILE A 388 -20.02 2.99 -17.09
N SER A 389 -19.08 2.31 -16.40
CA SER A 389 -19.12 2.05 -14.97
C SER A 389 -18.04 2.89 -14.30
N TYR A 390 -18.47 3.84 -13.49
CA TYR A 390 -17.64 4.73 -12.70
C TYR A 390 -18.21 4.93 -11.31
N VAL A 391 -17.38 4.97 -10.31
CA VAL A 391 -17.75 5.35 -8.95
C VAL A 391 -16.79 6.41 -8.47
N ASP A 392 -17.31 7.55 -8.08
CA ASP A 392 -16.56 8.63 -7.44
C ASP A 392 -16.08 8.17 -6.05
N GLN A 393 -14.84 8.52 -5.69
CA GLN A 393 -14.25 8.25 -4.36
C GLN A 393 -15.09 8.85 -3.22
N ASN A 394 -15.75 9.98 -3.47
CA ASN A 394 -16.56 10.73 -2.50
C ASN A 394 -18.06 10.40 -2.60
N ARG A 395 -18.44 9.13 -2.80
CA ARG A 395 -19.84 8.75 -2.94
C ARG A 395 -20.69 9.25 -1.75
N GLU A 396 -21.35 10.37 -1.95
CA GLU A 396 -22.51 10.78 -1.16
C GLU A 396 -23.66 9.81 -1.48
N GLY A 397 -24.04 8.94 -0.55
CA GLY A 397 -25.20 8.07 -0.74
C GLY A 397 -25.09 6.65 -0.21
N ILE A 398 -23.96 6.25 0.39
CA ILE A 398 -23.92 5.01 1.16
C ILE A 398 -24.56 5.29 2.51
N ASP A 399 -25.66 4.62 2.81
CA ASP A 399 -26.33 4.70 4.10
C ASP A 399 -25.41 4.13 5.20
N PRO A 400 -24.92 4.96 6.15
CA PRO A 400 -23.96 4.54 7.15
C PRO A 400 -24.52 3.50 8.14
N ASP A 401 -25.85 3.40 8.24
CA ASP A 401 -26.53 2.48 9.17
C ASP A 401 -26.73 1.08 8.58
N LYS A 402 -26.70 0.95 7.25
CA LYS A 402 -26.77 -0.35 6.58
C LYS A 402 -25.48 -1.13 6.78
N ASN A 403 -25.61 -2.45 6.89
CA ASN A 403 -24.44 -3.30 6.85
C ASN A 403 -23.90 -3.45 5.42
N LEU A 404 -22.63 -3.86 5.31
CA LEU A 404 -21.91 -3.97 4.05
C LEU A 404 -22.65 -4.87 3.03
N TRP A 405 -23.20 -6.01 3.48
CA TRP A 405 -23.94 -6.92 2.62
C TRP A 405 -25.24 -6.26 2.11
N GLU A 406 -25.97 -5.54 2.95
CA GLU A 406 -27.18 -4.81 2.55
C GLU A 406 -26.88 -3.70 1.54
N VAL A 407 -25.77 -2.99 1.70
CA VAL A 407 -25.35 -1.93 0.75
C VAL A 407 -25.09 -2.52 -0.65
N VAL A 408 -24.47 -3.70 -0.73
CA VAL A 408 -24.14 -4.32 -2.01
C VAL A 408 -25.34 -5.05 -2.62
N SER A 409 -26.10 -5.77 -1.80
CA SER A 409 -27.17 -6.69 -2.26
C SER A 409 -28.58 -6.13 -2.20
N ASP A 410 -28.77 -4.94 -1.61
CA ASP A 410 -30.08 -4.40 -1.27
C ASP A 410 -30.91 -5.34 -0.37
N GLY A 411 -30.22 -6.19 0.42
CA GLY A 411 -30.83 -7.17 1.31
C GLY A 411 -31.29 -8.47 0.63
N LEU A 412 -30.93 -8.69 -0.64
CA LEU A 412 -31.30 -9.87 -1.41
C LEU A 412 -30.22 -10.96 -1.30
N ASP A 413 -30.62 -12.22 -1.08
CA ASP A 413 -29.69 -13.35 -1.05
C ASP A 413 -29.06 -13.64 -2.43
N HIS A 414 -29.79 -13.33 -3.50
CA HIS A 414 -29.32 -13.37 -4.88
C HIS A 414 -29.47 -11.98 -5.50
N MET A 415 -28.48 -11.58 -6.27
CA MET A 415 -28.46 -10.26 -6.91
C MET A 415 -27.97 -10.38 -8.35
N MET A 416 -28.40 -9.44 -9.18
CA MET A 416 -27.92 -9.33 -10.55
C MET A 416 -26.58 -8.61 -10.57
N VAL A 417 -25.58 -9.23 -11.22
CA VAL A 417 -24.28 -8.64 -11.52
C VAL A 417 -24.16 -8.64 -13.05
N GLY A 418 -24.39 -7.49 -13.67
CA GLY A 418 -24.68 -7.42 -15.09
C GLY A 418 -25.99 -8.19 -15.43
N GLU A 419 -25.87 -9.19 -16.32
CA GLU A 419 -26.99 -10.06 -16.73
C GLU A 419 -26.99 -11.41 -15.96
N THR A 420 -26.05 -11.63 -15.04
CA THR A 420 -25.89 -12.91 -14.33
C THR A 420 -26.40 -12.80 -12.91
N GLU A 421 -27.26 -13.72 -12.49
CA GLU A 421 -27.68 -13.87 -11.11
C GLU A 421 -26.61 -14.59 -10.29
N VAL A 422 -26.18 -13.96 -9.19
CA VAL A 422 -25.14 -14.51 -8.30
C VAL A 422 -25.57 -14.47 -6.83
N PRO A 423 -25.11 -15.43 -5.98
CA PRO A 423 -25.33 -15.34 -4.55
C PRO A 423 -24.60 -14.11 -3.99
N SER A 424 -25.34 -13.21 -3.36
CA SER A 424 -24.83 -11.91 -2.92
C SER A 424 -23.70 -12.02 -1.88
N ARG A 425 -23.79 -12.98 -0.97
CA ARG A 425 -22.75 -13.22 0.04
C ARG A 425 -21.44 -13.72 -0.57
N ALA A 426 -21.51 -14.55 -1.63
CA ALA A 426 -20.35 -15.02 -2.35
C ALA A 426 -19.68 -13.85 -3.13
N TYR A 427 -20.49 -13.01 -3.77
CA TYR A 427 -20.00 -11.81 -4.43
C TYR A 427 -19.28 -10.86 -3.47
N VAL A 428 -19.89 -10.57 -2.32
CA VAL A 428 -19.27 -9.73 -1.29
C VAL A 428 -17.99 -10.35 -0.73
N ALA A 429 -17.95 -11.69 -0.57
CA ALA A 429 -16.76 -12.41 -0.12
C ALA A 429 -15.59 -12.31 -1.10
N SER A 430 -15.86 -12.19 -2.42
CA SER A 430 -14.82 -12.05 -3.44
C SER A 430 -14.01 -10.74 -3.35
N PHE A 431 -14.51 -9.75 -2.62
CA PHE A 431 -13.80 -8.51 -2.30
C PHE A 431 -13.14 -8.53 -0.91
N GLY A 432 -12.91 -9.73 -0.34
CA GLY A 432 -12.24 -9.88 0.94
C GLY A 432 -13.13 -9.72 2.18
N PHE A 433 -14.45 -9.55 2.03
CA PHE A 433 -15.38 -9.45 3.16
C PHE A 433 -15.96 -10.81 3.51
N LYS A 434 -15.33 -11.53 4.43
CA LYS A 434 -15.71 -12.91 4.81
C LYS A 434 -16.48 -12.94 6.14
N GLY A 435 -17.47 -13.80 6.24
CA GLY A 435 -18.18 -14.09 7.49
C GLY A 435 -18.78 -12.87 8.19
N GLN A 436 -18.27 -12.53 9.37
CA GLN A 436 -18.79 -11.43 10.19
C GLN A 436 -18.49 -10.03 9.60
N ASP A 437 -17.48 -9.89 8.74
CA ASP A 437 -17.17 -8.59 8.12
C ASP A 437 -18.32 -8.08 7.26
N GLN A 438 -19.13 -8.97 6.67
CA GLN A 438 -20.31 -8.61 5.89
C GLN A 438 -21.40 -7.92 6.71
N GLN A 439 -21.37 -8.09 8.04
CA GLN A 439 -22.34 -7.48 8.97
C GLN A 439 -21.86 -6.14 9.54
N LYS A 440 -20.63 -5.71 9.23
CA LYS A 440 -20.14 -4.38 9.63
C LYS A 440 -20.99 -3.29 9.00
N ARG A 441 -21.33 -2.26 9.77
CA ARG A 441 -22.03 -1.07 9.25
C ARG A 441 -21.12 -0.28 8.33
N ALA A 442 -21.66 0.27 7.25
CA ALA A 442 -20.89 1.04 6.29
C ALA A 442 -20.23 2.28 6.90
N GLY A 443 -20.84 2.87 7.93
CA GLY A 443 -20.32 4.04 8.64
C GLY A 443 -19.04 3.79 9.45
N VAL A 444 -18.76 2.52 9.84
CA VAL A 444 -17.57 2.17 10.65
C VAL A 444 -16.46 1.50 9.84
N LEU A 445 -16.60 1.45 8.51
CA LEU A 445 -15.58 0.88 7.64
C LEU A 445 -14.33 1.74 7.63
N SER A 446 -13.17 1.08 7.69
CA SER A 446 -11.88 1.72 7.42
C SER A 446 -11.81 2.25 5.98
N GLY A 447 -10.84 3.13 5.69
CA GLY A 447 -10.62 3.64 4.33
C GLY A 447 -10.48 2.52 3.31
N GLY A 448 -9.66 1.52 3.60
CA GLY A 448 -9.46 0.37 2.71
C GLY A 448 -10.69 -0.52 2.56
N GLU A 449 -11.47 -0.75 3.62
CA GLU A 449 -12.75 -1.46 3.51
C GLU A 449 -13.74 -0.69 2.64
N ARG A 450 -13.75 0.64 2.76
CA ARG A 450 -14.60 1.51 1.94
C ARG A 450 -14.18 1.46 0.46
N ASN A 451 -12.88 1.46 0.16
CA ASN A 451 -12.38 1.33 -1.21
C ASN A 451 -12.79 -0.01 -1.85
N ARG A 452 -12.66 -1.11 -1.12
CA ARG A 452 -13.12 -2.43 -1.59
C ARG A 452 -14.64 -2.48 -1.82
N LEU A 453 -15.42 -1.84 -0.95
CA LEU A 453 -16.86 -1.72 -1.12
C LEU A 453 -17.20 -0.92 -2.38
N ASN A 454 -16.53 0.21 -2.62
CA ASN A 454 -16.71 1.02 -3.82
C ASN A 454 -16.35 0.23 -5.10
N LEU A 455 -15.27 -0.53 -5.07
CA LEU A 455 -14.89 -1.41 -6.18
C LEU A 455 -15.99 -2.45 -6.47
N ALA A 456 -16.52 -3.11 -5.43
CA ALA A 456 -17.62 -4.06 -5.57
C ALA A 456 -18.87 -3.43 -6.20
N LEU A 457 -19.23 -2.22 -5.75
CA LEU A 457 -20.37 -1.47 -6.29
C LEU A 457 -20.16 -1.02 -7.75
N THR A 458 -18.91 -0.66 -8.12
CA THR A 458 -18.57 -0.29 -9.51
C THR A 458 -18.73 -1.47 -10.44
N LEU A 459 -18.12 -2.61 -10.06
CA LEU A 459 -18.14 -3.80 -10.90
C LEU A 459 -19.54 -4.43 -11.00
N LYS A 460 -20.40 -4.27 -9.97
CA LYS A 460 -21.81 -4.69 -10.01
C LYS A 460 -22.61 -4.04 -11.15
N GLN A 461 -22.23 -2.81 -11.58
CA GLN A 461 -23.02 -2.05 -12.57
C GLN A 461 -23.06 -2.69 -13.97
N GLY A 462 -22.10 -3.55 -14.30
CA GLY A 462 -22.10 -4.27 -15.58
C GLY A 462 -21.95 -3.37 -16.81
N GLY A 463 -21.04 -2.41 -16.75
CA GLY A 463 -20.64 -1.60 -17.92
C GLY A 463 -19.68 -2.33 -18.83
N ASN A 464 -19.40 -1.74 -20.00
CA ASN A 464 -18.41 -2.22 -20.95
C ASN A 464 -17.21 -1.27 -21.10
N LEU A 465 -17.23 -0.13 -20.43
CA LEU A 465 -16.09 0.75 -20.17
C LEU A 465 -16.00 1.00 -18.66
N LEU A 466 -14.93 0.49 -18.05
CA LEU A 466 -14.67 0.66 -16.63
C LEU A 466 -13.72 1.84 -16.42
N LEU A 467 -14.08 2.75 -15.53
CA LEU A 467 -13.21 3.81 -15.04
C LEU A 467 -12.94 3.55 -13.56
N LEU A 468 -11.69 3.17 -13.24
CA LEU A 468 -11.26 2.78 -11.91
C LEU A 468 -10.25 3.80 -11.39
N ASP A 469 -10.60 4.51 -10.34
CA ASP A 469 -9.74 5.51 -9.69
C ASP A 469 -9.09 4.91 -8.45
N GLU A 470 -7.78 4.68 -8.52
CA GLU A 470 -6.94 4.06 -7.48
C GLU A 470 -7.54 2.75 -6.88
N PRO A 471 -7.95 1.78 -7.73
CA PRO A 471 -8.57 0.55 -7.24
C PRO A 471 -7.61 -0.37 -6.50
N THR A 472 -6.30 -0.13 -6.64
CA THR A 472 -5.22 -0.93 -6.03
C THR A 472 -4.95 -0.56 -4.59
N ASN A 473 -5.35 0.65 -4.16
CA ASN A 473 -5.13 1.12 -2.80
C ASN A 473 -5.82 0.24 -1.77
N ASP A 474 -5.09 -0.13 -0.72
CA ASP A 474 -5.57 -0.94 0.42
C ASP A 474 -6.09 -2.35 0.05
N LEU A 475 -5.85 -2.84 -1.18
CA LEU A 475 -6.09 -4.23 -1.54
C LEU A 475 -4.93 -5.10 -1.05
N ASP A 476 -5.26 -6.25 -0.46
CA ASP A 476 -4.23 -7.24 -0.21
C ASP A 476 -3.79 -7.93 -1.53
N VAL A 477 -2.63 -8.56 -1.49
CA VAL A 477 -2.01 -9.19 -2.67
C VAL A 477 -2.92 -10.21 -3.34
N GLU A 478 -3.72 -10.95 -2.58
CA GLU A 478 -4.65 -11.95 -3.13
C GLU A 478 -5.80 -11.30 -3.88
N THR A 479 -6.44 -10.30 -3.26
CA THR A 479 -7.52 -9.52 -3.88
C THR A 479 -7.01 -8.76 -5.11
N LEU A 480 -5.79 -8.19 -5.03
CA LEU A 480 -5.16 -7.49 -6.14
C LEU A 480 -4.90 -8.43 -7.33
N SER A 481 -4.34 -9.62 -7.07
CA SER A 481 -4.12 -10.63 -8.11
C SER A 481 -5.43 -11.11 -8.76
N SER A 482 -6.49 -11.22 -7.96
CA SER A 482 -7.83 -11.55 -8.46
C SER A 482 -8.41 -10.43 -9.34
N LEU A 483 -8.18 -9.17 -8.98
CA LEU A 483 -8.57 -8.01 -9.79
C LEU A 483 -7.79 -7.96 -11.11
N GLU A 484 -6.48 -8.21 -11.09
CA GLU A 484 -5.64 -8.32 -12.30
C GLU A 484 -6.20 -9.37 -13.27
N ALA A 485 -6.45 -10.59 -12.76
CA ALA A 485 -7.00 -11.67 -13.58
C ALA A 485 -8.38 -11.30 -14.17
N ALA A 486 -9.25 -10.69 -13.35
CA ALA A 486 -10.57 -10.28 -13.80
C ALA A 486 -10.53 -9.19 -14.88
N LEU A 487 -9.59 -8.24 -14.79
CA LEU A 487 -9.42 -7.19 -15.81
C LEU A 487 -8.86 -7.75 -17.12
N LEU A 488 -7.92 -8.70 -17.04
CA LEU A 488 -7.35 -9.36 -18.23
C LEU A 488 -8.40 -10.22 -18.97
N GLU A 489 -9.34 -10.82 -18.25
CA GLU A 489 -10.44 -11.61 -18.82
C GLU A 489 -11.63 -10.74 -19.26
N PHE A 490 -11.67 -9.46 -18.87
CA PHE A 490 -12.78 -8.58 -19.17
C PHE A 490 -12.86 -8.24 -20.67
N PRO A 491 -13.96 -8.54 -21.37
CA PRO A 491 -14.10 -8.31 -22.81
C PRO A 491 -14.43 -6.86 -23.18
N GLY A 492 -14.46 -5.94 -22.21
CA GLY A 492 -14.66 -4.51 -22.37
C GLY A 492 -13.36 -3.73 -22.42
N CYS A 493 -13.46 -2.41 -22.20
CA CYS A 493 -12.31 -1.53 -22.02
C CYS A 493 -12.22 -1.07 -20.56
N SER A 494 -11.01 -0.82 -20.09
CA SER A 494 -10.78 -0.29 -18.76
C SER A 494 -9.80 0.88 -18.83
N VAL A 495 -10.09 1.95 -18.08
CA VAL A 495 -9.14 3.03 -17.82
C VAL A 495 -8.91 3.05 -16.31
N VAL A 496 -7.67 2.90 -15.89
CA VAL A 496 -7.31 2.71 -14.50
C VAL A 496 -6.27 3.76 -14.09
N ILE A 497 -6.62 4.61 -13.14
CA ILE A 497 -5.65 5.44 -12.45
C ILE A 497 -5.03 4.56 -11.35
N SER A 498 -3.72 4.39 -11.37
CA SER A 498 -3.02 3.67 -10.30
C SER A 498 -1.57 4.13 -10.18
N HIS A 499 -1.06 4.09 -8.96
CA HIS A 499 0.35 4.26 -8.64
C HIS A 499 1.08 2.92 -8.49
N ASP A 500 0.36 1.79 -8.51
CA ASP A 500 0.96 0.45 -8.51
C ASP A 500 1.55 0.12 -9.89
N ARG A 501 2.86 0.27 -9.98
CA ARG A 501 3.62 0.07 -11.22
C ARG A 501 3.55 -1.37 -11.71
N MET A 502 3.64 -2.36 -10.80
CA MET A 502 3.58 -3.78 -11.17
C MET A 502 2.18 -4.16 -11.67
N PHE A 503 1.13 -3.62 -11.06
CA PHE A 503 -0.23 -3.78 -11.56
C PHE A 503 -0.35 -3.25 -12.99
N LEU A 504 0.09 -2.01 -13.23
CA LEU A 504 0.04 -1.40 -14.57
C LEU A 504 0.90 -2.16 -15.57
N ASP A 505 2.04 -2.68 -15.16
CA ASP A 505 2.92 -3.45 -16.04
C ASP A 505 2.29 -4.77 -16.49
N ARG A 506 1.51 -5.39 -15.60
CA ARG A 506 0.85 -6.68 -15.88
C ARG A 506 -0.45 -6.54 -16.66
N VAL A 507 -1.21 -5.47 -16.47
CA VAL A 507 -2.56 -5.35 -17.07
C VAL A 507 -2.65 -4.32 -18.17
N ALA A 508 -1.86 -3.23 -18.14
CA ALA A 508 -2.01 -2.13 -19.08
C ALA A 508 -1.51 -2.50 -20.48
N THR A 509 -2.31 -2.20 -21.47
CA THR A 509 -1.96 -2.28 -22.90
C THR A 509 -1.51 -0.92 -23.44
N HIS A 510 -1.91 0.16 -22.78
CA HIS A 510 -1.57 1.54 -23.11
C HIS A 510 -1.37 2.34 -21.82
N ILE A 511 -0.53 3.35 -21.90
CA ILE A 511 -0.29 4.30 -20.82
C ILE A 511 -0.65 5.71 -21.28
N LEU A 512 -1.40 6.41 -20.43
CA LEU A 512 -1.62 7.85 -20.54
C LEU A 512 -0.87 8.51 -19.39
N ALA A 513 0.28 9.09 -19.69
CA ALA A 513 1.19 9.66 -18.72
C ALA A 513 1.12 11.18 -18.69
N TRP A 514 1.06 11.76 -17.51
CA TRP A 514 1.32 13.19 -17.36
C TRP A 514 2.84 13.44 -17.44
N GLU A 515 3.26 14.26 -18.39
CA GLU A 515 4.65 14.69 -18.60
C GLU A 515 4.76 16.23 -18.56
N GLY A 516 3.91 16.87 -17.75
CA GLY A 516 3.89 18.32 -17.62
C GLY A 516 5.16 18.85 -16.96
N THR A 517 5.47 20.10 -17.29
CA THR A 517 6.57 20.89 -16.72
C THR A 517 6.01 22.21 -16.21
N ASP A 518 6.83 23.01 -15.51
CA ASP A 518 6.43 24.35 -15.09
C ASP A 518 6.01 25.26 -16.27
N GLU A 519 6.60 25.05 -17.45
CA GLU A 519 6.28 25.80 -18.68
C GLU A 519 5.02 25.26 -19.38
N ASN A 520 4.76 23.95 -19.29
CA ASN A 520 3.59 23.30 -19.86
C ASN A 520 2.99 22.28 -18.87
N PRO A 521 2.23 22.73 -17.86
CA PRO A 521 1.68 21.86 -16.81
C PRO A 521 0.57 20.92 -17.30
N GLY A 522 -0.02 21.18 -18.48
CA GLY A 522 -1.12 20.39 -19.05
C GLY A 522 -0.67 19.29 -20.02
N ASN A 523 0.63 19.00 -20.14
CA ASN A 523 1.15 18.04 -21.10
C ASN A 523 0.89 16.59 -20.70
N TRP A 524 0.18 15.84 -21.56
CA TRP A 524 -0.08 14.43 -21.40
C TRP A 524 0.45 13.65 -22.60
N TYR A 525 1.04 12.50 -22.35
CA TYR A 525 1.63 11.65 -23.37
C TYR A 525 0.89 10.29 -23.48
N TRP A 526 0.42 9.97 -24.69
CA TRP A 526 -0.23 8.70 -25.00
C TRP A 526 0.79 7.70 -25.54
N PHE A 527 0.89 6.54 -24.90
CA PHE A 527 1.85 5.49 -25.23
C PHE A 527 1.17 4.13 -25.38
N GLY A 528 1.52 3.40 -26.46
CA GLY A 528 1.08 2.00 -26.68
C GLY A 528 2.11 1.04 -26.10
N GLY A 529 1.78 0.41 -24.97
CA GLY A 529 2.64 -0.53 -24.24
C GLY A 529 2.31 -0.54 -22.75
N ASN A 530 3.01 -1.39 -21.99
CA ASN A 530 2.91 -1.47 -20.55
C ASN A 530 3.77 -0.39 -19.86
N PHE A 531 3.80 -0.41 -18.54
CA PHE A 531 4.52 0.60 -17.76
C PHE A 531 6.04 0.55 -17.95
N GLU A 532 6.65 -0.65 -18.00
CA GLU A 532 8.09 -0.84 -18.22
C GLU A 532 8.51 -0.30 -19.59
N ALA A 533 7.75 -0.64 -20.64
CA ALA A 533 7.99 -0.15 -22.00
C ALA A 533 7.85 1.38 -22.09
N TYR A 534 6.88 1.97 -21.37
CA TYR A 534 6.74 3.41 -21.29
C TYR A 534 7.95 4.07 -20.62
N GLN A 535 8.43 3.51 -19.50
CA GLN A 535 9.62 4.05 -18.82
C GLN A 535 10.85 4.01 -19.72
N ALA A 536 11.10 2.89 -20.40
CA ALA A 536 12.19 2.80 -21.36
C ALA A 536 12.08 3.85 -22.47
N ASN A 537 10.88 4.04 -23.03
CA ASN A 537 10.61 5.06 -24.03
C ASN A 537 10.80 6.49 -23.49
N ARG A 538 10.38 6.76 -22.25
CA ARG A 538 10.58 8.05 -21.58
C ARG A 538 12.05 8.39 -21.43
N ILE A 539 12.88 7.43 -21.00
CA ILE A 539 14.34 7.59 -20.88
C ILE A 539 14.97 7.85 -22.26
N GLU A 540 14.56 7.12 -23.28
CA GLU A 540 15.07 7.30 -24.65
C GLU A 540 14.73 8.69 -25.21
N ARG A 541 13.53 9.23 -24.96
CA ARG A 541 13.07 10.54 -25.46
C ARG A 541 13.62 11.72 -24.67
N LEU A 542 13.68 11.62 -23.35
CA LEU A 542 13.94 12.74 -22.44
C LEU A 542 15.31 12.66 -21.77
N GLY A 543 16.06 11.54 -21.94
CA GLY A 543 17.35 11.29 -21.34
C GLY A 543 17.27 10.64 -19.95
N GLU A 544 18.44 10.24 -19.41
CA GLU A 544 18.53 9.55 -18.10
C GLU A 544 18.06 10.43 -16.93
N ASP A 545 18.15 11.75 -17.05
CA ASP A 545 17.63 12.69 -16.04
C ASP A 545 16.09 12.60 -15.90
N ALA A 546 15.38 12.13 -16.90
CA ALA A 546 13.94 11.92 -16.83
C ALA A 546 13.54 10.74 -15.93
N ALA A 547 14.47 9.85 -15.60
CA ALA A 547 14.27 8.78 -14.61
C ALA A 547 14.38 9.28 -13.16
N GLN A 548 14.94 10.49 -12.96
CA GLN A 548 15.01 11.11 -11.64
C GLN A 548 13.76 11.96 -11.38
N PRO A 549 13.29 12.06 -10.12
CA PRO A 549 12.17 12.90 -9.77
C PRO A 549 12.40 14.32 -10.27
N HIS A 550 11.52 14.81 -11.14
CA HIS A 550 11.61 16.21 -11.58
C HIS A 550 11.38 17.11 -10.37
N ARG A 551 12.33 18.01 -10.14
CA ARG A 551 12.17 19.10 -9.18
C ARG A 551 11.09 20.06 -9.70
N ILE A 552 9.85 19.84 -9.28
CA ILE A 552 8.78 20.83 -9.43
C ILE A 552 9.01 21.87 -8.32
N HIS A 553 10.01 22.77 -8.50
CA HIS A 553 10.26 23.80 -7.50
C HIS A 553 10.44 25.16 -8.13
N ARG A 554 9.59 26.08 -7.67
CA ARG A 554 9.94 27.48 -7.65
C ARG A 554 11.27 27.63 -6.91
N LYS A 555 12.32 28.11 -7.60
CA LYS A 555 13.49 28.68 -6.95
C LYS A 555 12.97 29.72 -5.97
N LEU A 556 13.20 29.51 -4.68
CA LEU A 556 13.09 30.59 -3.70
C LEU A 556 14.07 31.69 -4.14
N THR A 557 13.57 32.72 -4.81
CA THR A 557 14.29 33.95 -5.00
C THR A 557 14.35 34.60 -3.62
N ARG A 558 15.55 34.65 -3.04
CA ARG A 558 15.83 35.59 -1.96
C ARG A 558 15.71 37.00 -2.57
N ASP A 559 14.66 37.73 -2.23
CA ASP A 559 14.62 39.19 -2.22
C ASP A 559 15.12 39.70 -0.87
#